data_2a3798242b26eae477aded19ac0674ba
#
_entry.id   2a3798242b26eae477aded19ac0674ba
#
_cell.length_a   1.000
_cell.length_b   1.000
_cell.length_c   1.000
_cell.angle_alpha   90.00
_cell.angle_beta   90.00
_cell.angle_gamma   90.00
#
_symmetry.space_group_name_H-M   'P 1'
#
loop_
_entity.id
_entity.type
_entity.pdbx_description
1 polymer ?
#
loop_
_entity_poly.entity_id
_entity_poly.type
_entity_poly.pdbx_seq_one_letter_code
_entity_poly.pdbx_strand_id
1 'polypeptide(L)'
;DVAYTRTADVYNTPFEKATIANNMGGDLFVSFHRNSAPNADMYNGVQTLVYNDQGLKAELARNINENLVALGFADKGVVERPNLVVLKRTKMPAVLIEAGFINSAVDNEIFNNKQNEIAQAIADAIIDTLYDRGIHANDCKPNNSQSYSVQVGAFRNRQLAESLNLQLRRQGFPS
;
A
#
# COMPACT_ATOMS: atom_id res chain seq x y z
N ASP A 1 7.29 -2.01 -12.42
CA ASP A 1 7.08 -0.56 -12.59
C ASP A 1 6.18 -0.03 -11.48
N VAL A 2 6.43 1.22 -11.04
CA VAL A 2 5.56 1.91 -10.06
C VAL A 2 4.95 3.13 -10.75
N ALA A 3 3.61 3.19 -10.72
CA ALA A 3 2.86 4.31 -11.24
C ALA A 3 2.06 5.00 -10.10
N TYR A 4 1.79 6.29 -10.25
CA TYR A 4 1.09 7.08 -9.23
C TYR A 4 -0.23 7.61 -9.76
N THR A 5 -1.29 7.56 -8.95
CA THR A 5 -2.56 8.21 -9.30
C THR A 5 -2.50 9.73 -9.21
N ARG A 6 -1.48 10.27 -8.52
CA ARG A 6 -1.16 11.71 -8.49
C ARG A 6 0.29 11.94 -8.10
N THR A 7 0.90 12.97 -8.65
CA THR A 7 2.29 13.39 -8.38
C THR A 7 2.39 14.83 -7.85
N ALA A 8 1.26 15.51 -7.70
CA ALA A 8 1.16 16.88 -7.19
C ALA A 8 0.09 16.97 -6.10
N ASP A 9 0.06 18.07 -5.35
CA ASP A 9 -0.97 18.32 -4.34
C ASP A 9 -2.29 18.78 -4.98
N VAL A 10 -2.88 17.86 -5.72
CA VAL A 10 -4.22 18.01 -6.31
C VAL A 10 -5.17 16.98 -5.72
N TYR A 11 -6.39 17.40 -5.48
CA TYR A 11 -7.42 16.46 -5.02
C TYR A 11 -7.97 15.65 -6.18
N ASN A 12 -7.89 14.33 -6.05
CA ASN A 12 -8.60 13.38 -6.90
C ASN A 12 -9.62 12.63 -6.04
N THR A 13 -10.83 12.53 -6.52
CA THR A 13 -11.86 11.72 -5.87
C THR A 13 -11.45 10.23 -5.83
N PRO A 14 -11.97 9.43 -4.90
CA PRO A 14 -11.70 7.99 -4.89
C PRO A 14 -12.09 7.29 -6.20
N PHE A 15 -13.11 7.79 -6.90
CA PHE A 15 -13.53 7.27 -8.20
C PHE A 15 -12.49 7.58 -9.30
N GLU A 16 -11.97 8.81 -9.33
CA GLU A 16 -10.92 9.20 -10.27
C GLU A 16 -9.65 8.40 -10.06
N LYS A 17 -9.23 8.18 -8.80
CA LYS A 17 -8.06 7.34 -8.47
C LYS A 17 -8.22 5.92 -9.01
N ALA A 18 -9.38 5.30 -8.78
CA ALA A 18 -9.66 3.97 -9.31
C ALA A 18 -9.69 3.95 -10.86
N THR A 19 -10.22 5.00 -11.48
CA THR A 19 -10.26 5.14 -12.95
C THR A 19 -8.85 5.28 -13.53
N ILE A 20 -8.00 6.12 -12.92
CA ILE A 20 -6.60 6.29 -13.33
C ILE A 20 -5.87 4.94 -13.22
N ALA A 21 -5.99 4.24 -12.08
CA ALA A 21 -5.40 2.94 -11.86
C ALA A 21 -5.81 1.92 -12.94
N ASN A 22 -7.11 1.85 -13.22
CA ASN A 22 -7.65 0.94 -14.23
C ASN A 22 -7.16 1.26 -15.65
N ASN A 23 -7.03 2.54 -15.98
CA ASN A 23 -6.54 2.98 -17.31
C ASN A 23 -5.04 2.73 -17.51
N MET A 24 -4.28 2.74 -16.41
CA MET A 24 -2.85 2.39 -16.42
C MET A 24 -2.60 0.89 -16.56
N GLY A 25 -3.63 0.05 -16.32
CA GLY A 25 -3.50 -1.40 -16.42
C GLY A 25 -2.59 -2.01 -15.35
N GLY A 26 -2.57 -1.43 -14.15
CA GLY A 26 -1.75 -1.94 -13.04
C GLY A 26 -2.19 -3.34 -12.59
N ASP A 27 -1.23 -4.12 -12.11
CA ASP A 27 -1.45 -5.49 -11.61
C ASP A 27 -1.81 -5.51 -10.12
N LEU A 28 -1.45 -4.46 -9.39
CA LEU A 28 -1.74 -4.28 -7.98
C LEU A 28 -2.02 -2.81 -7.68
N PHE A 29 -3.01 -2.54 -6.85
CA PHE A 29 -3.31 -1.20 -6.34
C PHE A 29 -3.04 -1.14 -4.83
N VAL A 30 -2.18 -0.21 -4.42
CA VAL A 30 -1.88 0.05 -3.01
C VAL A 30 -2.25 1.49 -2.67
N SER A 31 -3.18 1.67 -1.74
CA SER A 31 -3.55 2.97 -1.19
C SER A 31 -2.98 3.13 0.21
N PHE A 32 -2.25 4.22 0.44
CA PHE A 32 -1.58 4.46 1.70
C PHE A 32 -2.27 5.60 2.46
N HIS A 33 -2.67 5.31 3.70
CA HIS A 33 -3.39 6.22 4.58
C HIS A 33 -2.88 6.16 6.03
N ARG A 34 -3.32 7.10 6.83
CA ARG A 34 -3.29 7.03 8.28
C ARG A 34 -4.71 7.18 8.81
N ASN A 35 -5.08 6.30 9.71
CA ASN A 35 -6.41 6.26 10.33
C ASN A 35 -6.62 7.44 11.27
N SER A 36 -7.85 7.65 11.72
CA SER A 36 -8.21 8.67 12.70
C SER A 36 -9.26 8.13 13.66
N ALA A 37 -9.11 8.43 14.94
CA ALA A 37 -10.09 8.12 15.97
C ALA A 37 -10.89 9.38 16.35
N PRO A 38 -12.11 9.23 16.92
CA PRO A 38 -12.91 10.38 17.41
C PRO A 38 -12.19 11.21 18.46
N ASN A 39 -11.42 10.55 19.33
CA ASN A 39 -10.63 11.21 20.38
C ASN A 39 -9.15 10.85 20.23
N ALA A 40 -8.28 11.75 20.69
CA ALA A 40 -6.84 11.50 20.75
C ALA A 40 -6.55 10.25 21.61
N ASP A 41 -5.58 9.45 21.17
CA ASP A 41 -5.09 8.23 21.85
C ASP A 41 -6.16 7.17 22.16
N MET A 42 -7.35 7.28 21.56
CA MET A 42 -8.42 6.30 21.74
C MET A 42 -8.08 4.94 21.11
N TYR A 43 -7.43 4.97 19.97
CA TYR A 43 -6.97 3.79 19.23
C TYR A 43 -5.56 4.00 18.70
N ASN A 44 -4.84 2.90 18.52
CA ASN A 44 -3.52 2.85 17.91
C ASN A 44 -3.37 1.57 17.08
N GLY A 45 -2.39 1.54 16.18
CA GLY A 45 -1.98 0.36 15.42
C GLY A 45 -2.32 0.41 13.95
N VAL A 46 -1.85 -0.60 13.23
CA VAL A 46 -2.00 -0.75 11.78
C VAL A 46 -3.18 -1.61 11.41
N GLN A 47 -3.81 -1.29 10.29
CA GLN A 47 -4.92 -2.04 9.74
C GLN A 47 -4.84 -1.99 8.23
N THR A 48 -5.01 -3.13 7.55
CA THR A 48 -5.10 -3.13 6.09
C THR A 48 -6.49 -3.52 5.64
N LEU A 49 -7.08 -2.67 4.80
CA LEU A 49 -8.44 -2.81 4.31
C LEU A 49 -8.44 -3.47 2.94
N VAL A 50 -9.36 -4.41 2.75
CA VAL A 50 -9.55 -5.15 1.49
C VAL A 50 -11.02 -5.16 1.08
N TYR A 51 -11.32 -5.41 -0.20
CA TYR A 51 -12.69 -5.58 -0.66
C TYR A 51 -13.36 -6.78 0.00
N ASN A 52 -12.67 -7.93 0.00
CA ASN A 52 -13.00 -9.14 0.73
C ASN A 52 -11.71 -9.85 1.15
N ASP A 53 -11.77 -10.67 2.20
CA ASP A 53 -10.61 -11.38 2.75
C ASP A 53 -10.30 -12.66 1.96
N GLN A 54 -9.99 -12.53 0.65
CA GLN A 54 -9.71 -13.65 -0.24
C GLN A 54 -8.60 -13.32 -1.25
N GLY A 55 -7.84 -14.36 -1.61
CA GLY A 55 -6.84 -14.32 -2.68
C GLY A 55 -5.64 -13.41 -2.37
N LEU A 56 -4.95 -12.97 -3.43
CA LEU A 56 -3.69 -12.22 -3.35
C LEU A 56 -3.76 -10.98 -2.45
N LYS A 57 -4.84 -10.20 -2.55
CA LYS A 57 -5.01 -8.97 -1.75
C LYS A 57 -5.10 -9.24 -0.25
N ALA A 58 -5.71 -10.36 0.15
CA ALA A 58 -5.84 -10.74 1.55
C ALA A 58 -4.50 -11.23 2.13
N GLU A 59 -3.76 -11.98 1.36
CA GLU A 59 -2.40 -12.43 1.69
C GLU A 59 -1.46 -11.24 1.82
N LEU A 60 -1.42 -10.36 0.82
CA LEU A 60 -0.65 -9.13 0.87
C LEU A 60 -1.01 -8.26 2.08
N ALA A 61 -2.29 -8.13 2.39
CA ALA A 61 -2.74 -7.34 3.54
C ALA A 61 -2.22 -7.90 4.87
N ARG A 62 -2.17 -9.23 5.02
CA ARG A 62 -1.61 -9.89 6.21
C ARG A 62 -0.10 -9.67 6.30
N ASN A 63 0.63 -9.87 5.20
CA ASN A 63 2.08 -9.67 5.16
C ASN A 63 2.46 -8.21 5.47
N ILE A 64 1.70 -7.24 4.94
CA ILE A 64 1.89 -5.81 5.26
C ILE A 64 1.69 -5.56 6.76
N ASN A 65 0.58 -6.06 7.34
CA ASN A 65 0.32 -5.87 8.76
C ASN A 65 1.43 -6.51 9.61
N GLU A 66 1.83 -7.74 9.31
CA GLU A 66 2.89 -8.45 10.04
C GLU A 66 4.21 -7.66 10.03
N ASN A 67 4.63 -7.18 8.87
CA ASN A 67 5.86 -6.40 8.75
C ASN A 67 5.78 -5.05 9.49
N LEU A 68 4.61 -4.40 9.49
CA LEU A 68 4.42 -3.14 10.24
C LEU A 68 4.34 -3.38 11.76
N VAL A 69 3.74 -4.48 12.19
CA VAL A 69 3.72 -4.91 13.61
C VAL A 69 5.14 -5.17 14.12
N ALA A 70 6.01 -5.76 13.30
CA ALA A 70 7.42 -5.95 13.65
C ALA A 70 8.18 -4.63 13.90
N LEU A 71 7.67 -3.50 13.39
CA LEU A 71 8.20 -2.15 13.69
C LEU A 71 7.67 -1.55 14.99
N GLY A 72 6.71 -2.21 15.66
CA GLY A 72 6.17 -1.80 16.95
C GLY A 72 4.71 -1.31 16.91
N PHE A 73 4.06 -1.28 15.77
CA PHE A 73 2.63 -0.99 15.71
C PHE A 73 1.79 -2.11 16.33
N ALA A 74 0.68 -1.76 16.96
CA ALA A 74 -0.31 -2.76 17.37
C ALA A 74 -1.05 -3.29 16.12
N ASP A 75 -1.36 -4.60 16.10
CA ASP A 75 -2.14 -5.20 15.02
C ASP A 75 -3.64 -4.94 15.21
N LYS A 76 -4.27 -4.39 14.18
CA LYS A 76 -5.74 -4.22 14.07
C LYS A 76 -6.35 -5.16 13.02
N GLY A 77 -5.52 -6.01 12.43
CA GLY A 77 -5.93 -7.02 11.48
C GLY A 77 -6.27 -6.52 10.09
N VAL A 78 -6.68 -7.47 9.27
CA VAL A 78 -7.22 -7.22 7.93
C VAL A 78 -8.73 -7.06 8.04
N VAL A 79 -9.28 -6.00 7.41
CA VAL A 79 -10.70 -5.68 7.55
C VAL A 79 -11.35 -5.52 6.17
N GLU A 80 -12.47 -6.20 5.98
CA GLU A 80 -13.29 -6.06 4.77
C GLU A 80 -14.00 -4.71 4.73
N ARG A 81 -13.85 -4.01 3.60
CA ARG A 81 -14.50 -2.73 3.30
C ARG A 81 -15.05 -2.71 1.86
N PRO A 82 -16.08 -3.53 1.56
CA PRO A 82 -16.59 -3.69 0.19
C PRO A 82 -17.23 -2.41 -0.38
N ASN A 83 -17.50 -1.43 0.46
CA ASN A 83 -18.09 -0.15 0.05
C ASN A 83 -17.05 0.95 -0.21
N LEU A 84 -15.75 0.73 0.09
CA LEU A 84 -14.71 1.68 -0.26
C LEU A 84 -14.51 1.71 -1.78
N VAL A 85 -14.67 2.91 -2.36
CA VAL A 85 -14.68 3.09 -3.82
C VAL A 85 -13.39 2.57 -4.46
N VAL A 86 -12.22 2.88 -3.89
CA VAL A 86 -10.94 2.44 -4.44
C VAL A 86 -10.75 0.92 -4.39
N LEU A 87 -11.31 0.23 -3.39
CA LEU A 87 -11.25 -1.22 -3.28
C LEU A 87 -12.29 -1.91 -4.17
N LYS A 88 -13.44 -1.24 -4.39
CA LYS A 88 -14.58 -1.77 -5.16
C LYS A 88 -14.43 -1.56 -6.67
N ARG A 89 -13.81 -0.46 -7.09
CA ARG A 89 -13.80 0.00 -8.49
C ARG A 89 -12.50 -0.28 -9.23
N THR A 90 -11.43 -0.61 -8.53
CA THR A 90 -10.20 -1.11 -9.15
C THR A 90 -10.44 -2.52 -9.70
N LYS A 91 -9.86 -2.80 -10.87
CA LYS A 91 -9.98 -4.09 -11.56
C LYS A 91 -8.92 -5.10 -11.13
N MET A 92 -7.82 -4.60 -10.57
CA MET A 92 -6.72 -5.39 -10.02
C MET A 92 -6.92 -5.66 -8.53
N PRO A 93 -6.19 -6.61 -7.91
CA PRO A 93 -6.11 -6.75 -6.46
C PRO A 93 -5.74 -5.41 -5.80
N ALA A 94 -6.49 -5.04 -4.77
CA ALA A 94 -6.36 -3.72 -4.13
C ALA A 94 -6.33 -3.85 -2.61
N VAL A 95 -5.41 -3.11 -1.99
CA VAL A 95 -5.31 -2.94 -0.54
C VAL A 95 -5.27 -1.45 -0.18
N LEU A 96 -5.83 -1.11 0.99
CA LEU A 96 -5.69 0.21 1.60
C LEU A 96 -5.07 0.04 2.98
N ILE A 97 -3.87 0.59 3.14
CA ILE A 97 -3.07 0.49 4.35
C ILE A 97 -3.39 1.69 5.25
N GLU A 98 -3.80 1.43 6.47
CA GLU A 98 -3.89 2.42 7.54
C GLU A 98 -2.67 2.25 8.46
N ALA A 99 -1.60 3.02 8.19
CA ALA A 99 -0.33 2.94 8.93
C ALA A 99 -0.40 3.78 10.21
N GLY A 100 -1.10 3.26 11.20
CA GLY A 100 -1.33 3.91 12.48
C GLY A 100 -2.39 5.00 12.45
N PHE A 101 -2.73 5.52 13.63
CA PHE A 101 -3.70 6.61 13.80
C PHE A 101 -2.98 7.96 13.87
N ILE A 102 -3.43 8.93 13.08
CA ILE A 102 -2.81 10.27 13.02
C ILE A 102 -2.95 11.04 14.33
N ASN A 103 -3.91 10.69 15.15
CA ASN A 103 -4.16 11.28 16.47
C ASN A 103 -3.79 10.33 17.64
N SER A 104 -2.91 9.35 17.42
CA SER A 104 -2.28 8.53 18.44
C SER A 104 -0.84 8.96 18.65
N ALA A 105 -0.46 9.29 19.89
CA ALA A 105 0.90 9.67 20.24
C ALA A 105 1.90 8.53 19.98
N VAL A 106 1.54 7.30 20.33
CA VAL A 106 2.38 6.11 20.11
C VAL A 106 2.61 5.86 18.62
N ASP A 107 1.55 5.88 17.81
CA ASP A 107 1.67 5.66 16.38
C ASP A 107 2.45 6.80 15.69
N ASN A 108 2.30 8.02 16.18
CA ASN A 108 3.05 9.18 15.67
C ASN A 108 4.54 9.05 15.98
N GLU A 109 4.92 8.57 17.16
CA GLU A 109 6.30 8.32 17.51
C GLU A 109 6.93 7.29 16.57
N ILE A 110 6.28 6.15 16.38
CA ILE A 110 6.76 5.11 15.46
C ILE A 110 6.84 5.66 14.03
N PHE A 111 5.77 6.30 13.55
CA PHE A 111 5.68 6.79 12.20
C PHE A 111 6.74 7.83 11.88
N ASN A 112 6.99 8.78 12.80
CA ASN A 112 7.95 9.85 12.59
C ASN A 112 9.41 9.36 12.65
N ASN A 113 9.69 8.39 13.52
CA ASN A 113 11.05 7.88 13.71
C ASN A 113 11.45 6.78 12.72
N LYS A 114 10.47 6.07 12.10
CA LYS A 114 10.70 4.88 11.28
C LYS A 114 10.10 4.98 9.88
N GLN A 115 10.07 6.16 9.26
CA GLN A 115 9.45 6.34 7.92
C GLN A 115 10.08 5.45 6.84
N ASN A 116 11.41 5.34 6.83
CA ASN A 116 12.11 4.50 5.86
C ASN A 116 11.88 3.01 6.10
N GLU A 117 11.86 2.60 7.37
CA GLU A 117 11.58 1.22 7.75
C GLU A 117 10.14 0.82 7.43
N ILE A 118 9.18 1.73 7.62
CA ILE A 118 7.78 1.54 7.22
C ILE A 118 7.68 1.35 5.70
N ALA A 119 8.36 2.20 4.94
CA ALA A 119 8.39 2.07 3.47
C ALA A 119 9.02 0.74 3.03
N GLN A 120 10.14 0.35 3.67
CA GLN A 120 10.80 -0.93 3.39
C GLN A 120 9.90 -2.11 3.74
N ALA A 121 9.29 -2.11 4.92
CA ALA A 121 8.40 -3.18 5.38
C ALA A 121 7.22 -3.43 4.43
N ILE A 122 6.65 -2.36 3.89
CA ILE A 122 5.57 -2.45 2.89
C ILE A 122 6.12 -2.98 1.56
N ALA A 123 7.28 -2.51 1.12
CA ALA A 123 7.90 -2.97 -0.11
C ALA A 123 8.24 -4.46 -0.04
N ASP A 124 8.84 -4.90 1.07
CA ASP A 124 9.18 -6.31 1.30
C ASP A 124 7.93 -7.19 1.29
N ALA A 125 6.85 -6.78 1.97
CA ALA A 125 5.58 -7.51 1.94
C ALA A 125 5.01 -7.66 0.52
N ILE A 126 5.12 -6.62 -0.32
CA ILE A 126 4.68 -6.68 -1.72
C ILE A 126 5.55 -7.68 -2.50
N ILE A 127 6.87 -7.57 -2.35
CA ILE A 127 7.84 -8.42 -3.07
C ILE A 127 7.67 -9.89 -2.68
N ASP A 128 7.63 -10.18 -1.38
CA ASP A 128 7.51 -11.53 -0.86
C ASP A 128 6.19 -12.17 -1.30
N THR A 129 5.08 -11.42 -1.21
CA THR A 129 3.77 -11.91 -1.66
C THR A 129 3.74 -12.24 -3.15
N LEU A 130 4.40 -11.42 -3.98
CA LEU A 130 4.47 -11.66 -5.43
C LEU A 130 5.42 -12.82 -5.73
N TYR A 131 6.56 -12.92 -5.04
CA TYR A 131 7.54 -13.99 -5.20
C TYR A 131 6.95 -15.36 -4.87
N ASP A 132 6.21 -15.49 -3.78
CA ASP A 132 5.54 -16.73 -3.35
C ASP A 132 4.48 -17.20 -4.35
N ARG A 133 3.98 -16.31 -5.18
CA ARG A 133 3.08 -16.60 -6.29
C ARG A 133 3.80 -16.91 -7.62
N GLY A 134 5.12 -17.03 -7.60
CA GLY A 134 5.93 -17.30 -8.79
C GLY A 134 6.10 -16.09 -9.71
N ILE A 135 5.83 -14.89 -9.22
CA ILE A 135 5.99 -13.64 -9.95
C ILE A 135 7.36 -13.06 -9.57
N HIS A 136 8.37 -13.27 -10.41
CA HIS A 136 9.74 -12.82 -10.14
C HIS A 136 10.07 -11.55 -10.92
N ALA A 137 10.84 -10.64 -10.31
CA ALA A 137 11.30 -9.42 -10.96
C ALA A 137 12.03 -9.66 -12.30
N ASN A 138 12.68 -10.83 -12.45
CA ASN A 138 13.38 -11.23 -13.66
C ASN A 138 12.46 -11.77 -14.78
N ASP A 139 11.20 -12.06 -14.48
CA ASP A 139 10.19 -12.45 -15.46
C ASP A 139 9.64 -11.25 -16.23
N CYS A 140 9.94 -10.05 -15.77
CA CYS A 140 9.69 -8.79 -16.46
C CYS A 140 10.68 -8.59 -17.62
N LYS A 141 10.71 -9.51 -18.58
CA LYS A 141 11.45 -9.29 -19.84
C LYS A 141 10.73 -8.22 -20.67
N PRO A 142 11.48 -7.28 -21.27
CA PRO A 142 10.90 -6.23 -22.10
C PRO A 142 10.45 -6.78 -23.47
N ASN A 143 9.61 -7.80 -23.48
CA ASN A 143 9.01 -8.28 -24.71
C ASN A 143 7.61 -8.81 -24.48
N ASN A 144 6.65 -8.04 -24.91
CA ASN A 144 5.22 -8.30 -25.04
C ASN A 144 4.40 -8.48 -23.74
N SER A 145 3.82 -7.38 -23.31
CA SER A 145 2.49 -7.25 -22.70
C SER A 145 2.23 -7.77 -21.29
N GLN A 146 3.22 -8.07 -20.45
CA GLN A 146 3.00 -8.26 -19.01
C GLN A 146 4.06 -7.49 -18.21
N SER A 147 3.82 -6.21 -17.99
CA SER A 147 4.51 -5.43 -16.97
C SER A 147 3.67 -5.47 -15.71
N TYR A 148 4.26 -5.90 -14.58
CA TYR A 148 3.60 -5.80 -13.28
C TYR A 148 3.73 -4.37 -12.78
N SER A 149 2.59 -3.71 -12.61
CA SER A 149 2.53 -2.33 -12.16
C SER A 149 1.96 -2.27 -10.75
N VAL A 150 2.80 -1.93 -9.78
CA VAL A 150 2.37 -1.64 -8.41
C VAL A 150 2.04 -0.17 -8.33
N GLN A 151 0.77 0.15 -8.15
CA GLN A 151 0.34 1.52 -8.01
C GLN A 151 0.22 1.90 -6.56
N VAL A 152 1.15 2.73 -6.10
CA VAL A 152 1.13 3.30 -4.75
C VAL A 152 0.33 4.60 -4.79
N GLY A 153 -0.90 4.58 -4.29
CA GLY A 153 -1.79 5.73 -4.31
C GLY A 153 -1.76 6.55 -3.03
N ALA A 154 -1.81 7.87 -3.22
CA ALA A 154 -2.15 8.90 -2.24
C ALA A 154 -1.29 9.00 -0.97
N PHE A 155 -0.03 9.32 -1.12
CA PHE A 155 0.78 9.82 -0.01
C PHE A 155 0.46 11.30 0.26
N ARG A 156 0.12 11.66 1.49
CA ARG A 156 0.24 13.05 1.96
C ARG A 156 1.70 13.43 2.22
N ASN A 157 2.57 12.44 2.36
CA ASN A 157 3.99 12.63 2.56
C ASN A 157 4.76 12.17 1.31
N ARG A 158 5.30 13.14 0.56
CA ARG A 158 6.09 12.90 -0.65
C ARG A 158 7.35 12.07 -0.36
N GLN A 159 8.00 12.30 0.78
CA GLN A 159 9.22 11.59 1.15
C GLN A 159 8.99 10.09 1.34
N LEU A 160 7.84 9.71 1.92
CA LEU A 160 7.49 8.29 2.07
C LEU A 160 7.22 7.63 0.71
N ALA A 161 6.54 8.33 -0.21
CA ALA A 161 6.31 7.85 -1.57
C ALA A 161 7.63 7.66 -2.32
N GLU A 162 8.54 8.64 -2.21
CA GLU A 162 9.86 8.59 -2.84
C GLU A 162 10.73 7.50 -2.22
N SER A 163 10.67 7.31 -0.89
CA SER A 163 11.40 6.24 -0.20
C SER A 163 10.91 4.86 -0.63
N LEU A 164 9.61 4.63 -0.68
CA LEU A 164 9.05 3.37 -1.15
C LEU A 164 9.42 3.09 -2.62
N ASN A 165 9.33 4.11 -3.49
CA ASN A 165 9.76 3.98 -4.87
C ASN A 165 11.27 3.63 -4.98
N LEU A 166 12.11 4.28 -4.19
CA LEU A 166 13.55 4.02 -4.17
C LEU A 166 13.87 2.60 -3.69
N GLN A 167 13.14 2.11 -2.71
CA GLN A 167 13.29 0.75 -2.19
C GLN A 167 12.85 -0.29 -3.23
N LEU A 168 11.68 -0.12 -3.84
CA LEU A 168 11.22 -1.01 -4.91
C LEU A 168 12.21 -1.04 -6.08
N ARG A 169 12.79 0.11 -6.47
CA ARG A 169 13.85 0.18 -7.50
C ARG A 169 15.11 -0.57 -7.10
N ARG A 170 15.56 -0.45 -5.84
CA ARG A 170 16.76 -1.17 -5.34
C ARG A 170 16.56 -2.68 -5.36
N GLN A 171 15.35 -3.15 -5.24
CA GLN A 171 14.94 -4.55 -5.32
C GLN A 171 14.69 -5.02 -6.77
N GLY A 172 14.97 -4.17 -7.76
CA GLY A 172 14.89 -4.54 -9.18
C GLY A 172 13.55 -4.26 -9.86
N PHE A 173 12.62 -3.60 -9.18
CA PHE A 173 11.38 -3.16 -9.82
C PHE A 173 11.64 -1.86 -10.61
N PRO A 174 11.43 -1.84 -11.92
CA PRO A 174 11.57 -0.63 -12.73
C PRO A 174 10.48 0.42 -12.37
N SER A 175 10.79 1.70 -12.60
CA SER A 175 9.89 2.84 -12.34
C SER A 175 9.00 3.12 -13.54
#